data_deddfae30faa6dcb4092bd9e231a3f9a
#
_entry.id   deddfae30faa6dcb4092bd9e231a3f9a
#
_cell.length_a   1.000
_cell.length_b   1.000
_cell.length_c   1.000
_cell.angle_alpha   90.00
_cell.angle_beta   90.00
_cell.angle_gamma   90.00
#
_symmetry.space_group_name_H-M   'P 1'
#
loop_
_entity.id
_entity.type
_entity.pdbx_description
1 polymer ?
#
loop_
_entity_poly.entity_id
_entity_poly.type
_entity_poly.pdbx_seq_one_letter_code
_entity_poly.pdbx_strand_id
1 'polypeptide(L)'
;MKMKCNNRLLRLSASLTLISLVVTAANANNGQAGISPVAAMTMKESVLFALDRDPSVSQQAAQLGIGQAQIDEARSGWMPQIALNGSTGHSQTTDSSGSLRNSAAWGLSLTQLVYDFGKTNNSISQSSAQRDSYRYQLMSTMSAVAEKTALSYVEVKRYSDLLQAAKENVQALKNVEQLAKLRADAGVSSTSDELQTRTRIAGMQATVEQYNASLNSARARLAVLTGIQAERYSPVPGGLAVEPDSLNRIDYSLIPTVMAAQNMERSAQYGVETAKSQHWPTLSLKGGRTRYESDNRAYWDDQIQLNIDAPLYQGGAVSARVRQAEGTRAMASSQVDQARFDVLQKASVAQADWTGARRRMEAGKRQLENALRARDVYKNEYTLSKRSINDLLSVEQDVWSATSAKIMAEYDGWSAAINYASAVDNLMPLIGIEKNAAAKLPDLS
;
A
#
# COMPACT_ATOMS: atom_id res chain seq x y z
N MET A 1 6.63 43.73 23.17
CA MET A 1 6.04 42.49 23.65
C MET A 1 6.37 41.42 22.62
N LYS A 2 7.36 40.58 22.89
CA LYS A 2 7.91 39.59 21.94
C LYS A 2 7.01 38.38 21.93
N MET A 3 6.24 38.14 20.89
CA MET A 3 5.56 36.89 20.64
C MET A 3 6.59 35.85 20.18
N LYS A 4 6.82 34.84 21.01
CA LYS A 4 7.58 33.67 20.64
C LYS A 4 6.75 32.83 19.68
N CYS A 5 7.11 32.84 18.40
CA CYS A 5 6.64 31.91 17.41
C CYS A 5 7.26 30.53 17.72
N ASN A 6 6.44 29.62 18.20
CA ASN A 6 6.88 28.27 18.60
C ASN A 6 6.93 27.38 17.34
N ASN A 7 8.14 27.29 16.76
CA ASN A 7 8.47 26.39 15.66
C ASN A 7 8.39 24.92 16.13
N ARG A 8 7.21 24.30 16.08
CA ARG A 8 6.99 22.86 16.34
C ARG A 8 6.77 22.00 15.08
N LEU A 9 7.06 22.54 13.90
CA LEU A 9 6.89 21.82 12.62
C LEU A 9 8.14 21.04 12.15
N LEU A 10 9.14 20.84 13.01
CA LEU A 10 10.44 20.26 12.62
C LEU A 10 10.84 19.05 13.48
N ARG A 11 9.90 18.20 13.89
CA ARG A 11 10.23 16.93 14.59
C ARG A 11 9.48 15.72 14.05
N LEU A 12 9.42 15.56 12.73
CA LEU A 12 9.01 14.30 12.07
C LEU A 12 10.22 13.39 11.74
N SER A 13 11.42 13.74 12.25
CA SER A 13 12.66 13.00 11.97
C SER A 13 13.21 12.21 13.16
N ALA A 14 12.48 12.06 14.28
CA ALA A 14 13.07 11.57 15.52
C ALA A 14 12.64 10.19 15.98
N SER A 15 11.81 9.44 15.23
CA SER A 15 11.44 8.05 15.60
C SER A 15 11.87 6.96 14.61
N LEU A 16 12.65 7.31 13.57
CA LEU A 16 13.31 6.35 12.67
C LEU A 16 14.79 6.09 13.03
N THR A 17 15.28 6.56 14.16
CA THR A 17 16.70 6.50 14.55
C THR A 17 17.14 5.21 15.24
N LEU A 18 16.38 4.11 15.14
CA LEU A 18 16.78 2.82 15.73
C LEU A 18 17.31 1.79 14.73
N ILE A 19 17.50 2.15 13.47
CA ILE A 19 18.12 1.27 12.44
C ILE A 19 19.53 1.76 12.04
N SER A 20 20.04 2.84 12.62
CA SER A 20 21.32 3.44 12.22
C SER A 20 22.60 2.82 12.83
N LEU A 21 22.54 1.61 13.40
CA LEU A 21 23.73 1.04 14.08
C LEU A 21 24.48 -0.05 13.29
N VAL A 22 24.20 -0.24 12.00
CA VAL A 22 24.96 -1.21 11.15
C VAL A 22 25.44 -0.60 9.82
N VAL A 23 25.30 0.70 9.59
CA VAL A 23 25.82 1.32 8.38
C VAL A 23 26.79 2.45 8.75
N THR A 24 27.96 2.06 9.27
CA THR A 24 29.13 2.93 9.25
C THR A 24 29.85 2.74 7.92
N ALA A 25 29.90 3.81 7.15
CA ALA A 25 30.59 4.03 5.89
C ALA A 25 29.70 3.95 4.62
N ALA A 26 28.87 4.95 4.40
CA ALA A 26 28.53 5.33 3.04
C ALA A 26 28.53 6.86 2.95
N ASN A 27 29.43 7.38 2.14
CA ASN A 27 29.60 8.78 1.80
C ASN A 27 28.29 9.48 1.46
N ALA A 28 28.06 10.62 2.09
CA ALA A 28 27.11 11.61 1.62
C ALA A 28 27.56 12.09 0.23
N ASN A 29 26.89 11.58 -0.80
CA ASN A 29 26.99 12.20 -2.13
C ASN A 29 25.72 11.95 -2.95
N ASN A 30 25.07 13.04 -3.32
CA ASN A 30 24.14 13.21 -4.44
C ASN A 30 22.92 12.27 -4.56
N GLY A 31 21.74 12.87 -4.52
CA GLY A 31 20.40 12.46 -4.90
C GLY A 31 20.19 11.63 -6.18
N GLN A 32 20.94 10.56 -6.35
CA GLN A 32 20.62 9.46 -7.25
C GLN A 32 20.18 8.29 -6.38
N ALA A 33 18.95 7.82 -6.59
CA ALA A 33 18.41 6.61 -5.98
C ALA A 33 19.22 5.36 -6.46
N GLY A 34 20.46 5.26 -6.02
CA GLY A 34 21.34 4.15 -6.32
C GLY A 34 20.88 2.87 -5.59
N ILE A 35 20.96 1.73 -6.27
CA ILE A 35 20.78 0.42 -5.67
C ILE A 35 22.05 0.08 -4.89
N SER A 36 21.94 -0.13 -3.57
CA SER A 36 23.07 -0.47 -2.71
C SER A 36 23.25 -2.00 -2.63
N PRO A 37 24.48 -2.54 -2.78
CA PRO A 37 24.72 -3.98 -2.61
C PRO A 37 24.77 -4.37 -1.12
N VAL A 38 24.14 -5.50 -0.78
CA VAL A 38 24.15 -6.11 0.56
C VAL A 38 24.43 -7.61 0.44
N ALA A 39 25.19 -8.18 1.40
CA ALA A 39 25.58 -9.59 1.34
C ALA A 39 24.39 -10.56 1.50
N ALA A 40 23.45 -10.25 2.37
CA ALA A 40 22.25 -11.07 2.59
C ALA A 40 21.07 -10.18 2.95
N MET A 41 19.85 -10.61 2.60
CA MET A 41 18.60 -9.89 2.89
C MET A 41 17.52 -10.87 3.34
N THR A 42 16.75 -10.48 4.35
CA THR A 42 15.55 -11.18 4.81
C THR A 42 14.29 -10.58 4.18
N MET A 43 13.18 -11.32 4.22
CA MET A 43 11.87 -10.80 3.78
C MET A 43 11.45 -9.58 4.61
N LYS A 44 11.66 -9.61 5.94
CA LYS A 44 11.39 -8.50 6.84
C LYS A 44 12.13 -7.23 6.44
N GLU A 45 13.42 -7.32 6.25
CA GLU A 45 14.26 -6.17 5.81
C GLU A 45 13.82 -5.65 4.46
N SER A 46 13.51 -6.55 3.51
CA SER A 46 13.02 -6.17 2.18
C SER A 46 11.74 -5.33 2.27
N VAL A 47 10.80 -5.73 3.13
CA VAL A 47 9.54 -4.99 3.33
C VAL A 47 9.80 -3.65 4.02
N LEU A 48 10.66 -3.59 5.05
CA LEU A 48 10.98 -2.33 5.72
C LEU A 48 11.62 -1.32 4.77
N PHE A 49 12.59 -1.75 3.95
CA PHE A 49 13.20 -0.88 2.94
C PHE A 49 12.21 -0.41 1.87
N ALA A 50 11.29 -1.29 1.46
CA ALA A 50 10.28 -0.92 0.49
C ALA A 50 9.28 0.09 1.07
N LEU A 51 8.85 -0.06 2.32
CA LEU A 51 7.95 0.89 3.00
C LEU A 51 8.57 2.28 3.16
N ASP A 52 9.87 2.34 3.46
CA ASP A 52 10.60 3.62 3.61
C ASP A 52 10.76 4.36 2.27
N ARG A 53 10.86 3.61 1.18
CA ARG A 53 11.16 4.17 -0.15
C ARG A 53 9.94 4.40 -1.05
N ASP A 54 8.85 3.68 -0.85
CA ASP A 54 7.73 3.66 -1.79
C ASP A 54 7.00 5.02 -1.84
N PRO A 55 6.92 5.67 -3.03
CA PRO A 55 6.29 6.97 -3.17
C PRO A 55 4.79 6.97 -2.80
N SER A 56 4.11 5.83 -2.91
CA SER A 56 2.68 5.74 -2.56
C SER A 56 2.44 5.89 -1.06
N VAL A 57 3.37 5.41 -0.23
CA VAL A 57 3.35 5.61 1.23
C VAL A 57 3.53 7.09 1.56
N SER A 58 4.52 7.75 0.95
CA SER A 58 4.76 9.20 1.12
C SER A 58 3.57 10.04 0.64
N GLN A 59 2.94 9.65 -0.47
CA GLN A 59 1.74 10.31 -0.99
C GLN A 59 0.57 10.21 0.00
N GLN A 60 0.32 9.03 0.58
CA GLN A 60 -0.76 8.85 1.55
C GLN A 60 -0.45 9.54 2.89
N ALA A 61 0.82 9.60 3.31
CA ALA A 61 1.24 10.38 4.46
C ALA A 61 0.99 11.89 4.27
N ALA A 62 1.28 12.42 3.08
CA ALA A 62 0.93 13.80 2.73
C ALA A 62 -0.58 14.04 2.72
N GLN A 63 -1.38 13.06 2.22
CA GLN A 63 -2.84 13.12 2.24
C GLN A 63 -3.40 13.17 3.68
N LEU A 64 -2.78 12.44 4.61
CA LEU A 64 -3.12 12.52 6.03
C LEU A 64 -2.83 13.93 6.59
N GLY A 65 -1.71 14.56 6.22
CA GLY A 65 -1.39 15.94 6.56
C GLY A 65 -2.42 16.95 6.02
N ILE A 66 -2.90 16.74 4.78
CA ILE A 66 -4.00 17.53 4.21
C ILE A 66 -5.27 17.37 5.06
N GLY A 67 -5.60 16.13 5.48
CA GLY A 67 -6.75 15.88 6.34
C GLY A 67 -6.66 16.60 7.69
N GLN A 68 -5.47 16.70 8.28
CA GLN A 68 -5.26 17.50 9.50
C GLN A 68 -5.47 19.00 9.25
N ALA A 69 -4.95 19.53 8.16
CA ALA A 69 -5.16 20.94 7.79
C ALA A 69 -6.64 21.27 7.55
N GLN A 70 -7.41 20.33 6.98
CA GLN A 70 -8.86 20.47 6.81
C GLN A 70 -9.61 20.56 8.15
N ILE A 71 -9.15 19.85 9.19
CA ILE A 71 -9.70 19.98 10.55
C ILE A 71 -9.42 21.40 11.08
N ASP A 72 -8.19 21.89 10.92
CA ASP A 72 -7.81 23.22 11.40
C ASP A 72 -8.56 24.33 10.64
N GLU A 73 -8.77 24.14 9.33
CA GLU A 73 -9.65 24.99 8.52
C GLU A 73 -11.08 24.99 9.05
N ALA A 74 -11.68 23.82 9.30
CA ALA A 74 -13.03 23.74 9.86
C ALA A 74 -13.13 24.36 11.25
N ARG A 75 -12.11 24.22 12.11
CA ARG A 75 -12.02 24.87 13.43
C ARG A 75 -11.90 26.38 13.34
N SER A 76 -11.30 26.92 12.27
CA SER A 76 -11.18 28.35 12.07
C SER A 76 -12.53 29.06 11.99
N GLY A 77 -13.61 28.33 11.69
CA GLY A 77 -14.97 28.86 11.75
C GLY A 77 -15.39 29.38 13.14
N TRP A 78 -14.78 28.85 14.21
CA TRP A 78 -14.98 29.35 15.58
C TRP A 78 -14.05 30.48 15.96
N MET A 79 -13.03 30.79 15.15
CA MET A 79 -12.08 31.85 15.45
C MET A 79 -12.54 33.20 14.92
N PRO A 80 -12.13 34.31 15.54
CA PRO A 80 -12.42 35.64 15.03
C PRO A 80 -11.76 35.84 13.67
N GLN A 81 -12.55 36.31 12.70
CA GLN A 81 -12.08 36.65 11.36
C GLN A 81 -11.90 38.16 11.26
N ILE A 82 -10.70 38.61 10.92
CA ILE A 82 -10.36 39.99 10.73
C ILE A 82 -10.09 40.25 9.26
N ALA A 83 -10.80 41.23 8.68
CA ALA A 83 -10.61 41.60 7.29
C ALA A 83 -10.38 43.13 7.17
N LEU A 84 -9.46 43.50 6.27
CA LEU A 84 -9.31 44.85 5.79
C LEU A 84 -10.16 45.02 4.52
N ASN A 85 -11.11 45.92 4.55
CA ASN A 85 -11.98 46.21 3.41
C ASN A 85 -11.66 47.64 2.91
N GLY A 86 -11.62 47.81 1.61
CA GLY A 86 -11.44 49.09 0.99
C GLY A 86 -12.27 49.20 -0.29
N SER A 87 -12.92 50.32 -0.47
CA SER A 87 -13.64 50.67 -1.69
C SER A 87 -13.42 52.11 -2.06
N THR A 88 -13.30 52.38 -3.35
CA THR A 88 -13.25 53.75 -3.90
C THR A 88 -14.11 53.78 -5.13
N GLY A 89 -14.79 54.89 -5.36
CA GLY A 89 -15.68 55.02 -6.52
C GLY A 89 -16.38 56.38 -6.56
N HIS A 90 -17.22 56.53 -7.55
CA HIS A 90 -18.11 57.68 -7.69
C HIS A 90 -19.54 57.22 -7.37
N SER A 91 -20.18 57.89 -6.47
CA SER A 91 -21.60 57.63 -6.14
C SER A 91 -22.42 58.89 -6.33
N GLN A 92 -23.63 58.69 -6.85
CA GLN A 92 -24.64 59.75 -6.97
C GLN A 92 -25.85 59.33 -6.14
N THR A 93 -26.18 60.13 -5.14
CA THR A 93 -27.43 59.93 -4.37
C THR A 93 -28.53 60.83 -4.95
N THR A 94 -29.72 60.29 -5.07
CA THR A 94 -30.89 60.91 -5.70
C THR A 94 -31.34 62.25 -5.00
N ASP A 95 -30.95 62.43 -3.73
CA ASP A 95 -31.29 63.60 -2.93
C ASP A 95 -30.32 64.78 -3.06
N SER A 96 -29.21 64.61 -3.77
CA SER A 96 -28.27 65.69 -4.00
C SER A 96 -28.28 66.07 -5.48
N SER A 97 -28.58 67.32 -5.76
CA SER A 97 -28.60 67.90 -7.12
C SER A 97 -27.35 67.56 -7.94
N GLY A 98 -27.36 66.42 -8.57
CA GLY A 98 -26.72 66.13 -9.84
C GLY A 98 -25.22 65.96 -9.90
N SER A 99 -24.43 66.02 -8.84
CA SER A 99 -22.98 65.82 -8.94
C SER A 99 -22.50 64.44 -8.48
N LEU A 100 -21.76 63.73 -9.34
CA LEU A 100 -20.98 62.55 -8.95
C LEU A 100 -19.97 62.97 -7.88
N ARG A 101 -20.03 62.32 -6.72
CA ARG A 101 -19.03 62.56 -5.64
C ARG A 101 -18.06 61.43 -5.57
N ASN A 102 -16.79 61.77 -5.45
CA ASN A 102 -15.76 60.80 -5.10
C ASN A 102 -15.99 60.31 -3.67
N SER A 103 -16.04 59.01 -3.49
CA SER A 103 -16.13 58.38 -2.19
C SER A 103 -15.08 57.28 -2.06
N ALA A 104 -14.38 57.29 -0.92
CA ALA A 104 -13.49 56.22 -0.54
C ALA A 104 -13.88 55.74 0.87
N ALA A 105 -13.85 54.48 1.09
CA ALA A 105 -14.02 53.88 2.39
C ALA A 105 -12.98 52.80 2.60
N TRP A 106 -12.34 52.79 3.75
CA TRP A 106 -11.44 51.71 4.15
C TRP A 106 -11.54 51.49 5.66
N GLY A 107 -11.43 50.22 6.08
CA GLY A 107 -11.61 49.88 7.47
C GLY A 107 -11.30 48.45 7.80
N LEU A 108 -11.18 48.18 9.08
CA LEU A 108 -11.05 46.85 9.64
C LEU A 108 -12.42 46.36 10.09
N SER A 109 -12.74 45.11 9.75
CA SER A 109 -13.92 44.39 10.24
C SER A 109 -13.48 43.15 11.00
N LEU A 110 -14.12 42.87 12.11
CA LEU A 110 -14.03 41.68 12.91
C LEU A 110 -15.39 40.92 12.81
N THR A 111 -15.35 39.67 12.50
CA THR A 111 -16.53 38.79 12.56
C THR A 111 -16.21 37.61 13.45
N GLN A 112 -17.02 37.40 14.49
CA GLN A 112 -16.93 36.25 15.40
C GLN A 112 -18.21 35.46 15.37
N LEU A 113 -18.12 34.17 15.04
CA LEU A 113 -19.24 33.25 15.18
C LEU A 113 -19.55 33.06 16.66
N VAL A 114 -20.82 33.25 17.03
CA VAL A 114 -21.32 33.05 18.40
C VAL A 114 -22.04 31.70 18.52
N TYR A 115 -22.93 31.41 17.55
CA TYR A 115 -23.69 30.16 17.54
C TYR A 115 -24.24 29.85 16.14
N ASP A 116 -24.21 28.60 15.70
CA ASP A 116 -24.63 28.18 14.36
C ASP A 116 -25.42 26.85 14.32
N PHE A 117 -25.99 26.46 15.45
CA PHE A 117 -26.77 25.23 15.60
C PHE A 117 -26.03 23.96 15.13
N GLY A 118 -24.74 23.93 15.37
CA GLY A 118 -23.91 22.76 15.13
C GLY A 118 -23.30 22.66 13.71
N LYS A 119 -23.50 23.66 12.84
CA LYS A 119 -22.94 23.66 11.49
C LYS A 119 -21.41 23.53 11.50
N THR A 120 -20.72 24.37 12.28
CA THR A 120 -19.25 24.33 12.40
C THR A 120 -18.80 23.05 13.13
N ASN A 121 -19.46 22.64 14.22
CA ASN A 121 -19.11 21.43 14.94
C ASN A 121 -19.24 20.16 14.08
N ASN A 122 -20.33 20.05 13.31
CA ASN A 122 -20.52 18.93 12.39
C ASN A 122 -19.48 18.96 11.26
N SER A 123 -19.10 20.15 10.78
CA SER A 123 -18.00 20.30 9.79
C SER A 123 -16.66 19.83 10.36
N ILE A 124 -16.33 20.17 11.61
CA ILE A 124 -15.13 19.69 12.31
C ILE A 124 -15.16 18.16 12.44
N SER A 125 -16.30 17.59 12.85
CA SER A 125 -16.49 16.16 12.99
C SER A 125 -16.39 15.43 11.65
N GLN A 126 -16.93 16.03 10.59
CA GLN A 126 -16.81 15.54 9.22
C GLN A 126 -15.35 15.48 8.77
N SER A 127 -14.60 16.57 8.94
CA SER A 127 -13.17 16.63 8.59
C SER A 127 -12.34 15.67 9.46
N SER A 128 -12.68 15.50 10.74
CA SER A 128 -12.02 14.54 11.62
C SER A 128 -12.21 13.10 11.16
N ALA A 129 -13.44 12.70 10.82
CA ALA A 129 -13.72 11.38 10.26
C ALA A 129 -13.03 11.17 8.89
N GLN A 130 -12.96 12.22 8.08
CA GLN A 130 -12.23 12.20 6.81
C GLN A 130 -10.72 11.97 7.02
N ARG A 131 -10.09 12.68 7.97
CA ARG A 131 -8.68 12.46 8.34
C ARG A 131 -8.46 11.02 8.83
N ASP A 132 -9.38 10.46 9.64
CA ASP A 132 -9.28 9.08 10.11
C ASP A 132 -9.39 8.08 8.95
N SER A 133 -10.23 8.36 7.94
CA SER A 133 -10.26 7.58 6.70
C SER A 133 -8.89 7.60 6.00
N TYR A 134 -8.24 8.76 5.84
CA TYR A 134 -6.91 8.87 5.24
C TYR A 134 -5.84 8.11 6.04
N ARG A 135 -5.94 8.09 7.37
CA ARG A 135 -5.06 7.31 8.23
C ARG A 135 -5.14 5.81 7.91
N TYR A 136 -6.36 5.28 7.78
CA TYR A 136 -6.53 3.86 7.45
C TYR A 136 -6.19 3.56 5.98
N GLN A 137 -6.38 4.50 5.06
CA GLN A 137 -5.87 4.38 3.69
C GLN A 137 -4.35 4.28 3.64
N LEU A 138 -3.63 5.07 4.46
CA LEU A 138 -2.18 4.94 4.60
C LEU A 138 -1.80 3.54 5.10
N MET A 139 -2.47 3.01 6.12
CA MET A 139 -2.21 1.65 6.63
C MET A 139 -2.47 0.59 5.55
N SER A 140 -3.56 0.74 4.78
CA SER A 140 -3.89 -0.15 3.65
C SER A 140 -2.81 -0.10 2.56
N THR A 141 -2.29 1.09 2.24
CA THR A 141 -1.21 1.27 1.26
C THR A 141 0.08 0.60 1.76
N MET A 142 0.43 0.76 3.04
CA MET A 142 1.57 0.07 3.63
C MET A 142 1.42 -1.46 3.53
N SER A 143 0.22 -2.01 3.80
CA SER A 143 -0.06 -3.45 3.66
C SER A 143 0.07 -3.91 2.20
N ALA A 144 -0.38 -3.11 1.23
CA ALA A 144 -0.25 -3.42 -0.20
C ALA A 144 1.23 -3.39 -0.67
N VAL A 145 2.03 -2.44 -0.19
CA VAL A 145 3.47 -2.39 -0.48
C VAL A 145 4.20 -3.58 0.15
N ALA A 146 3.83 -3.98 1.37
CA ALA A 146 4.36 -5.15 2.03
C ALA A 146 4.03 -6.44 1.26
N GLU A 147 2.77 -6.61 0.81
CA GLU A 147 2.32 -7.73 -0.04
C GLU A 147 3.14 -7.82 -1.32
N LYS A 148 3.21 -6.73 -2.08
CA LYS A 148 3.95 -6.65 -3.35
C LYS A 148 5.43 -7.01 -3.17
N THR A 149 6.04 -6.53 -2.11
CA THR A 149 7.45 -6.78 -1.81
C THR A 149 7.67 -8.23 -1.37
N ALA A 150 6.80 -8.78 -0.50
CA ALA A 150 6.87 -10.17 -0.06
C ALA A 150 6.68 -11.15 -1.22
N LEU A 151 5.73 -10.90 -2.14
CA LEU A 151 5.54 -11.69 -3.36
C LEU A 151 6.77 -11.63 -4.27
N SER A 152 7.37 -10.45 -4.46
CA SER A 152 8.60 -10.30 -5.24
C SER A 152 9.78 -11.05 -4.61
N TYR A 153 9.86 -11.06 -3.27
CA TYR A 153 10.85 -11.84 -2.53
C TYR A 153 10.68 -13.36 -2.74
N VAL A 154 9.44 -13.84 -2.64
CA VAL A 154 9.09 -15.25 -2.90
C VAL A 154 9.44 -15.65 -4.33
N GLU A 155 9.24 -14.76 -5.30
CA GLU A 155 9.59 -14.99 -6.71
C GLU A 155 11.11 -15.15 -6.91
N VAL A 156 11.93 -14.31 -6.24
CA VAL A 156 13.39 -14.47 -6.25
C VAL A 156 13.81 -15.83 -5.71
N LYS A 157 13.23 -16.25 -4.59
CA LYS A 157 13.52 -17.55 -3.98
C LYS A 157 13.06 -18.69 -4.88
N ARG A 158 11.88 -18.61 -5.48
CA ARG A 158 11.35 -19.59 -6.45
C ARG A 158 12.34 -19.86 -7.57
N TYR A 159 12.80 -18.81 -8.26
CA TYR A 159 13.72 -18.97 -9.37
C TYR A 159 15.13 -19.37 -8.94
N SER A 160 15.55 -18.99 -7.74
CA SER A 160 16.80 -19.47 -7.16
C SER A 160 16.81 -20.98 -6.97
N ASP A 161 15.74 -21.54 -6.41
CA ASP A 161 15.63 -22.95 -6.10
C ASP A 161 15.38 -23.78 -7.38
N LEU A 162 14.59 -23.26 -8.33
CA LEU A 162 14.42 -23.87 -9.66
C LEU A 162 15.74 -23.91 -10.45
N LEU A 163 16.50 -22.83 -10.41
CA LEU A 163 17.82 -22.76 -11.04
C LEU A 163 18.78 -23.78 -10.44
N GLN A 164 18.79 -23.91 -9.12
CA GLN A 164 19.62 -24.89 -8.43
C GLN A 164 19.22 -26.33 -8.83
N ALA A 165 17.93 -26.64 -8.80
CA ALA A 165 17.41 -27.95 -9.21
C ALA A 165 17.71 -28.27 -10.69
N ALA A 166 17.64 -27.27 -11.58
CA ALA A 166 18.01 -27.44 -12.98
C ALA A 166 19.49 -27.76 -13.16
N LYS A 167 20.39 -27.07 -12.42
CA LYS A 167 21.81 -27.38 -12.43
C LYS A 167 22.12 -28.78 -11.91
N GLU A 168 21.43 -29.21 -10.86
CA GLU A 168 21.55 -30.58 -10.32
C GLU A 168 21.10 -31.63 -11.35
N ASN A 169 20.02 -31.36 -12.10
CA ASN A 169 19.57 -32.24 -13.16
C ASN A 169 20.57 -32.29 -14.34
N VAL A 170 21.19 -31.16 -14.73
CA VAL A 170 22.28 -31.15 -15.71
C VAL A 170 23.42 -32.05 -15.26
N GLN A 171 23.77 -32.00 -13.97
CA GLN A 171 24.86 -32.86 -13.43
C GLN A 171 24.43 -34.34 -13.44
N ALA A 172 23.19 -34.67 -13.12
CA ALA A 172 22.65 -36.04 -13.23
C ALA A 172 22.73 -36.56 -14.67
N LEU A 173 22.31 -35.77 -15.65
CA LEU A 173 22.42 -36.11 -17.08
C LEU A 173 23.89 -36.30 -17.55
N LYS A 174 24.85 -35.49 -17.06
CA LYS A 174 26.28 -35.69 -17.33
C LYS A 174 26.79 -37.02 -16.79
N ASN A 175 26.32 -37.46 -15.63
CA ASN A 175 26.65 -38.76 -15.07
C ASN A 175 26.10 -39.89 -15.97
N VAL A 176 24.91 -39.71 -16.55
CA VAL A 176 24.32 -40.65 -17.52
C VAL A 176 25.17 -40.67 -18.83
N GLU A 177 25.61 -39.48 -19.31
CA GLU A 177 26.50 -39.38 -20.49
C GLU A 177 27.80 -40.16 -20.29
N GLN A 178 28.42 -39.96 -19.13
CA GLN A 178 29.67 -40.70 -18.81
C GLN A 178 29.46 -42.22 -18.83
N LEU A 179 28.33 -42.70 -18.27
CA LEU A 179 27.97 -44.09 -18.27
C LEU A 179 27.70 -44.59 -19.71
N ALA A 180 26.98 -43.83 -20.53
CA ALA A 180 26.71 -44.16 -21.92
C ALA A 180 28.03 -44.26 -22.74
N LYS A 181 28.95 -43.29 -22.53
CA LYS A 181 30.24 -43.27 -23.17
C LYS A 181 31.10 -44.51 -22.80
N LEU A 182 31.22 -44.81 -21.51
CA LEU A 182 31.98 -46.00 -21.04
C LEU A 182 31.46 -47.31 -21.68
N ARG A 183 30.13 -47.46 -21.87
CA ARG A 183 29.50 -48.59 -22.50
C ARG A 183 29.75 -48.63 -24.02
N ALA A 184 29.75 -47.47 -24.68
CA ALA A 184 30.08 -47.35 -26.10
C ALA A 184 31.56 -47.70 -26.35
N ASP A 185 32.48 -47.19 -25.52
CA ASP A 185 33.91 -47.48 -25.60
C ASP A 185 34.20 -48.99 -25.34
N ALA A 186 33.40 -49.64 -24.51
CA ALA A 186 33.43 -51.08 -24.27
C ALA A 186 32.73 -51.92 -25.37
N GLY A 187 32.19 -51.30 -26.39
CA GLY A 187 31.47 -51.98 -27.49
C GLY A 187 30.09 -52.57 -27.09
N VAL A 188 29.55 -52.23 -25.92
CA VAL A 188 28.30 -52.76 -25.37
C VAL A 188 27.08 -51.95 -25.80
N SER A 189 27.27 -50.66 -26.20
CA SER A 189 26.19 -49.79 -26.70
C SER A 189 26.64 -48.98 -27.90
N SER A 190 25.73 -48.28 -28.55
CA SER A 190 25.98 -47.43 -29.70
C SER A 190 26.39 -46.03 -29.29
N THR A 191 27.20 -45.36 -30.11
CA THR A 191 27.51 -43.93 -29.99
C THR A 191 26.26 -43.04 -30.06
N SER A 192 25.11 -43.57 -30.56
CA SER A 192 23.82 -42.87 -30.56
C SER A 192 23.33 -42.55 -29.14
N ASP A 193 23.63 -43.41 -28.15
CA ASP A 193 23.26 -43.24 -26.75
C ASP A 193 23.92 -41.97 -26.16
N GLU A 194 25.18 -41.79 -26.49
CA GLU A 194 25.93 -40.58 -26.10
C GLU A 194 25.34 -39.29 -26.72
N LEU A 195 25.06 -39.34 -28.03
CA LEU A 195 24.47 -38.19 -28.74
C LEU A 195 23.09 -37.83 -28.24
N GLN A 196 22.23 -38.82 -27.91
CA GLN A 196 20.92 -38.58 -27.30
C GLN A 196 21.05 -37.90 -25.93
N THR A 197 21.97 -38.39 -25.09
CA THR A 197 22.23 -37.81 -23.77
C THR A 197 22.74 -36.39 -23.88
N ARG A 198 23.66 -36.10 -24.82
CA ARG A 198 24.14 -34.74 -25.10
C ARG A 198 23.01 -33.80 -25.54
N THR A 199 22.08 -34.28 -26.35
CA THR A 199 20.89 -33.51 -26.76
C THR A 199 20.02 -33.15 -25.54
N ARG A 200 19.80 -34.09 -24.60
CA ARG A 200 19.08 -33.83 -23.35
C ARG A 200 19.81 -32.83 -22.45
N ILE A 201 21.12 -32.94 -22.33
CA ILE A 201 21.96 -31.98 -21.59
C ILE A 201 21.82 -30.58 -22.18
N ALA A 202 21.91 -30.42 -23.50
CA ALA A 202 21.78 -29.14 -24.18
C ALA A 202 20.39 -28.51 -23.93
N GLY A 203 19.31 -29.32 -24.00
CA GLY A 203 17.95 -28.85 -23.66
C GLY A 203 17.82 -28.42 -22.19
N MET A 204 18.45 -29.14 -21.27
CA MET A 204 18.43 -28.76 -19.84
C MET A 204 19.30 -27.54 -19.55
N GLN A 205 20.40 -27.36 -20.26
CA GLN A 205 21.23 -26.15 -20.20
C GLN A 205 20.43 -24.89 -20.66
N ALA A 206 19.61 -25.02 -21.72
CA ALA A 206 18.72 -23.95 -22.13
C ALA A 206 17.70 -23.59 -21.02
N THR A 207 17.20 -24.59 -20.29
CA THR A 207 16.33 -24.39 -19.12
C THR A 207 17.06 -23.67 -17.98
N VAL A 208 18.33 -24.01 -17.73
CA VAL A 208 19.18 -23.30 -16.74
C VAL A 208 19.32 -21.81 -17.12
N GLU A 209 19.59 -21.49 -18.38
CA GLU A 209 19.69 -20.10 -18.83
C GLU A 209 18.34 -19.35 -18.72
N GLN A 210 17.24 -20.02 -19.01
CA GLN A 210 15.91 -19.46 -18.81
C GLN A 210 15.65 -19.10 -17.35
N TYR A 211 15.93 -19.99 -16.39
CA TYR A 211 15.77 -19.69 -14.96
C TYR A 211 16.76 -18.65 -14.46
N ASN A 212 17.97 -18.61 -14.99
CA ASN A 212 18.95 -17.57 -14.68
C ASN A 212 18.44 -16.18 -15.11
N ALA A 213 17.89 -16.07 -16.32
CA ALA A 213 17.27 -14.83 -16.79
C ALA A 213 16.05 -14.42 -15.93
N SER A 214 15.19 -15.39 -15.57
CA SER A 214 14.03 -15.15 -14.69
C SER A 214 14.45 -14.68 -13.30
N LEU A 215 15.49 -15.31 -12.71
CA LEU A 215 16.04 -14.91 -11.43
C LEU A 215 16.60 -13.49 -11.47
N ASN A 216 17.34 -13.14 -12.51
CA ASN A 216 17.89 -11.79 -12.67
C ASN A 216 16.76 -10.75 -12.81
N SER A 217 15.68 -11.07 -13.54
CA SER A 217 14.51 -10.20 -13.66
C SER A 217 13.78 -10.03 -12.33
N ALA A 218 13.62 -11.12 -11.54
CA ALA A 218 13.00 -11.07 -10.23
C ALA A 218 13.83 -10.25 -9.23
N ARG A 219 15.18 -10.43 -9.25
CA ARG A 219 16.12 -9.64 -8.45
C ARG A 219 16.04 -8.15 -8.80
N ALA A 220 16.00 -7.81 -10.09
CA ALA A 220 15.89 -6.44 -10.53
C ALA A 220 14.58 -5.79 -10.06
N ARG A 221 13.44 -6.51 -10.14
CA ARG A 221 12.15 -6.03 -9.62
C ARG A 221 12.22 -5.77 -8.12
N LEU A 222 12.76 -6.69 -7.35
CA LEU A 222 12.89 -6.53 -5.90
C LEU A 222 13.85 -5.38 -5.55
N ALA A 223 14.96 -5.24 -6.29
CA ALA A 223 15.90 -4.15 -6.09
C ALA A 223 15.30 -2.77 -6.39
N VAL A 224 14.40 -2.65 -7.36
CA VAL A 224 13.66 -1.40 -7.61
C VAL A 224 12.74 -1.05 -6.44
N LEU A 225 12.05 -2.05 -5.86
CA LEU A 225 11.16 -1.84 -4.72
C LEU A 225 11.92 -1.44 -3.45
N THR A 226 13.02 -2.13 -3.17
CA THR A 226 13.78 -1.95 -1.91
C THR A 226 14.89 -0.91 -2.00
N GLY A 227 15.37 -0.59 -3.21
CA GLY A 227 16.60 0.18 -3.42
C GLY A 227 17.88 -0.59 -3.12
N ILE A 228 17.80 -1.90 -2.87
CA ILE A 228 18.92 -2.74 -2.42
C ILE A 228 19.01 -3.98 -3.30
N GLN A 229 20.21 -4.34 -3.69
CA GLN A 229 20.50 -5.59 -4.39
C GLN A 229 21.28 -6.52 -3.47
N ALA A 230 20.67 -7.64 -3.07
CA ALA A 230 21.32 -8.64 -2.24
C ALA A 230 21.96 -9.74 -3.08
N GLU A 231 23.11 -10.27 -2.62
CA GLU A 231 23.74 -11.44 -3.22
C GLU A 231 22.97 -12.72 -2.84
N ARG A 232 22.52 -12.82 -1.60
CA ARG A 232 21.80 -13.97 -1.05
C ARG A 232 20.49 -13.52 -0.40
N TYR A 233 19.52 -14.42 -0.43
CA TYR A 233 18.20 -14.22 0.16
C TYR A 233 17.91 -15.33 1.17
N SER A 234 17.55 -14.97 2.38
CA SER A 234 17.21 -15.90 3.45
C SER A 234 15.99 -16.76 3.10
N PRO A 235 15.79 -17.92 3.74
CA PRO A 235 14.57 -18.70 3.57
C PRO A 235 13.30 -17.88 3.89
N VAL A 236 12.18 -18.28 3.28
CA VAL A 236 10.87 -17.68 3.58
C VAL A 236 10.53 -17.94 5.06
N PRO A 237 9.99 -16.94 5.81
CA PRO A 237 9.67 -17.11 7.22
C PRO A 237 8.68 -18.24 7.47
N GLY A 238 8.96 -19.09 8.45
CA GLY A 238 8.11 -20.23 8.80
C GLY A 238 6.69 -19.88 9.24
N GLY A 239 6.46 -18.64 9.73
CA GLY A 239 5.14 -18.14 10.09
C GLY A 239 4.12 -18.12 8.93
N LEU A 240 4.62 -18.05 7.68
CA LEU A 240 3.76 -18.14 6.49
C LEU A 240 3.36 -19.57 6.10
N ALA A 241 3.97 -20.60 6.73
CA ALA A 241 3.61 -22.02 6.49
C ALA A 241 2.32 -22.43 7.19
N VAL A 242 1.76 -21.58 8.02
CA VAL A 242 0.54 -21.86 8.79
C VAL A 242 -0.68 -21.85 7.88
N GLU A 243 -1.57 -22.81 8.11
CA GLU A 243 -2.85 -22.89 7.38
C GLU A 243 -3.67 -21.62 7.60
N PRO A 244 -4.19 -20.99 6.53
CA PRO A 244 -5.08 -19.84 6.65
C PRO A 244 -6.29 -20.16 7.52
N ASP A 245 -6.65 -19.23 8.42
CA ASP A 245 -7.82 -19.35 9.28
C ASP A 245 -9.12 -19.50 8.48
N SER A 246 -10.17 -20.00 9.14
CA SER A 246 -11.48 -20.14 8.50
C SER A 246 -12.06 -18.75 8.16
N LEU A 247 -12.66 -18.61 6.98
CA LEU A 247 -13.27 -17.36 6.48
C LEU A 247 -14.34 -16.79 7.42
N ASN A 248 -14.95 -17.63 8.26
CA ASN A 248 -15.95 -17.21 9.25
C ASN A 248 -15.37 -16.44 10.44
N ARG A 249 -14.04 -16.35 10.55
CA ARG A 249 -13.33 -15.66 11.63
C ARG A 249 -12.72 -14.34 11.21
N ILE A 250 -13.03 -13.83 10.00
CA ILE A 250 -12.49 -12.54 9.54
C ILE A 250 -13.10 -11.41 10.38
N ASP A 251 -12.27 -10.74 11.14
CA ASP A 251 -12.67 -9.54 11.88
C ASP A 251 -12.46 -8.29 11.03
N TYR A 252 -13.53 -7.88 10.36
CA TYR A 252 -13.53 -6.69 9.50
C TYR A 252 -13.22 -5.38 10.24
N SER A 253 -13.35 -5.35 11.58
CA SER A 253 -13.08 -4.15 12.38
C SER A 253 -11.58 -3.85 12.53
N LEU A 254 -10.71 -4.81 12.17
CA LEU A 254 -9.26 -4.65 12.23
C LEU A 254 -8.64 -4.38 10.85
N ILE A 255 -9.43 -4.47 9.78
CA ILE A 255 -8.92 -4.37 8.40
C ILE A 255 -8.92 -2.90 7.94
N PRO A 256 -7.75 -2.31 7.62
CA PRO A 256 -7.63 -0.89 7.31
C PRO A 256 -8.51 -0.42 6.14
N THR A 257 -8.68 -1.22 5.08
CA THR A 257 -9.54 -0.87 3.95
C THR A 257 -11.00 -0.71 4.37
N VAL A 258 -11.51 -1.61 5.22
CA VAL A 258 -12.89 -1.54 5.75
C VAL A 258 -13.02 -0.36 6.71
N MET A 259 -12.03 -0.16 7.59
CA MET A 259 -12.01 0.97 8.52
C MET A 259 -11.96 2.32 7.81
N ALA A 260 -11.22 2.42 6.70
CA ALA A 260 -11.19 3.62 5.86
C ALA A 260 -12.58 3.94 5.30
N ALA A 261 -13.27 2.93 4.76
CA ALA A 261 -14.62 3.07 4.23
C ALA A 261 -15.64 3.45 5.33
N GLN A 262 -15.55 2.83 6.51
CA GLN A 262 -16.42 3.15 7.66
C GLN A 262 -16.24 4.60 8.14
N ASN A 263 -14.99 5.09 8.19
CA ASN A 263 -14.75 6.49 8.57
C ASN A 263 -15.20 7.46 7.47
N MET A 264 -15.17 7.05 6.19
CA MET A 264 -15.76 7.83 5.10
C MET A 264 -17.28 7.89 5.22
N GLU A 265 -17.95 6.78 5.57
CA GLU A 265 -19.39 6.76 5.86
C GLU A 265 -19.72 7.68 7.05
N ARG A 266 -18.93 7.63 8.13
CA ARG A 266 -19.08 8.53 9.28
C ARG A 266 -18.91 10.00 8.88
N SER A 267 -17.94 10.32 8.04
CA SER A 267 -17.77 11.65 7.47
C SER A 267 -19.01 12.10 6.69
N ALA A 268 -19.56 11.24 5.84
CA ALA A 268 -20.78 11.50 5.10
C ALA A 268 -22.01 11.70 6.02
N GLN A 269 -22.08 10.96 7.13
CA GLN A 269 -23.12 11.14 8.14
C GLN A 269 -23.06 12.54 8.77
N TYR A 270 -21.88 13.02 9.16
CA TYR A 270 -21.71 14.39 9.64
C TYR A 270 -22.01 15.43 8.55
N GLY A 271 -21.74 15.10 7.28
CA GLY A 271 -22.15 15.92 6.14
C GLY A 271 -23.66 16.10 6.03
N VAL A 272 -24.46 15.07 6.34
CA VAL A 272 -25.93 15.18 6.43
C VAL A 272 -26.33 16.13 7.55
N GLU A 273 -25.73 16.01 8.73
CA GLU A 273 -26.05 16.88 9.86
C GLU A 273 -25.62 18.34 9.59
N THR A 274 -24.50 18.55 8.91
CA THR A 274 -24.06 19.88 8.43
C THR A 274 -25.08 20.46 7.44
N ALA A 275 -25.61 19.66 6.51
CA ALA A 275 -26.61 20.11 5.56
C ALA A 275 -27.94 20.46 6.25
N LYS A 276 -28.38 19.65 7.23
CA LYS A 276 -29.60 19.94 8.05
C LYS A 276 -29.41 21.21 8.87
N SER A 277 -28.23 21.46 9.39
CA SER A 277 -27.94 22.69 10.17
C SER A 277 -28.08 23.96 9.35
N GLN A 278 -28.10 23.90 8.02
CA GLN A 278 -28.33 25.05 7.14
C GLN A 278 -29.78 25.58 7.20
N HIS A 279 -30.72 24.84 7.78
CA HIS A 279 -32.07 25.33 8.05
C HIS A 279 -32.14 26.30 9.25
N TRP A 280 -31.12 26.29 10.10
CA TRP A 280 -31.09 27.06 11.34
C TRP A 280 -30.32 28.39 11.17
N PRO A 281 -30.67 29.42 11.96
CA PRO A 281 -30.01 30.71 11.91
C PRO A 281 -28.53 30.60 12.36
N THR A 282 -27.74 31.54 11.89
CA THR A 282 -26.35 31.74 12.35
C THR A 282 -26.28 33.06 13.11
N LEU A 283 -25.74 33.02 14.33
CA LEU A 283 -25.53 34.20 15.17
C LEU A 283 -24.05 34.56 15.11
N SER A 284 -23.73 35.81 14.74
CA SER A 284 -22.38 36.32 14.71
C SER A 284 -22.31 37.74 15.32
N LEU A 285 -21.21 38.01 16.02
CA LEU A 285 -20.85 39.32 16.47
C LEU A 285 -19.97 39.97 15.39
N LYS A 286 -20.41 41.13 14.91
CA LYS A 286 -19.61 41.94 13.96
C LYS A 286 -19.20 43.22 14.63
N GLY A 287 -17.89 43.55 14.54
CA GLY A 287 -17.31 44.81 14.97
C GLY A 287 -16.53 45.38 13.82
N GLY A 288 -16.45 46.69 13.75
CA GLY A 288 -15.65 47.31 12.70
C GLY A 288 -15.38 48.79 12.96
N ARG A 289 -14.28 49.25 12.37
CA ARG A 289 -13.94 50.66 12.30
C ARG A 289 -13.61 51.02 10.86
N THR A 290 -14.43 51.90 10.27
CA THR A 290 -14.32 52.28 8.86
C THR A 290 -14.13 53.78 8.74
N ARG A 291 -13.13 54.18 7.95
CA ARG A 291 -12.94 55.56 7.54
C ARG A 291 -13.67 55.79 6.24
N TYR A 292 -14.58 56.77 6.28
CA TYR A 292 -15.22 57.27 5.08
C TYR A 292 -14.61 58.62 4.67
N GLU A 293 -14.29 58.78 3.40
CA GLU A 293 -13.83 60.00 2.79
C GLU A 293 -14.71 60.31 1.57
N SER A 294 -15.20 61.52 1.52
CA SER A 294 -15.97 62.11 0.41
C SER A 294 -15.44 63.54 0.19
N ASP A 295 -15.70 64.15 -0.97
CA ASP A 295 -15.15 65.43 -1.40
C ASP A 295 -15.24 66.53 -0.33
N ASN A 296 -16.14 66.48 0.62
CA ASN A 296 -16.34 67.50 1.64
C ASN A 296 -16.30 67.00 3.09
N ARG A 297 -16.15 65.71 3.34
CA ARG A 297 -16.20 65.16 4.71
C ARG A 297 -15.33 63.86 4.82
N ALA A 298 -14.64 63.77 5.95
CA ALA A 298 -13.97 62.57 6.36
C ALA A 298 -14.35 62.29 7.83
N TYR A 299 -14.79 61.02 8.11
CA TYR A 299 -15.16 60.63 9.46
C TYR A 299 -14.87 59.15 9.70
N TRP A 300 -14.78 58.76 10.97
CA TRP A 300 -14.67 57.40 11.40
C TRP A 300 -16.05 56.90 11.83
N ASP A 301 -16.36 55.66 11.45
CA ASP A 301 -17.58 54.93 11.88
C ASP A 301 -17.15 53.72 12.67
N ASP A 302 -17.54 53.66 13.92
CA ASP A 302 -17.25 52.54 14.83
C ASP A 302 -18.58 51.82 15.11
N GLN A 303 -18.66 50.51 14.79
CA GLN A 303 -19.85 49.75 15.00
C GLN A 303 -19.57 48.40 15.66
N ILE A 304 -20.48 47.99 16.55
CA ILE A 304 -20.57 46.65 17.12
C ILE A 304 -22.00 46.22 17.01
N GLN A 305 -22.25 45.07 16.39
CA GLN A 305 -23.63 44.55 16.20
C GLN A 305 -23.67 43.05 16.33
N LEU A 306 -24.77 42.52 16.91
CA LEU A 306 -25.12 41.13 16.83
C LEU A 306 -25.93 40.91 15.54
N ASN A 307 -25.40 40.06 14.68
CA ASN A 307 -26.00 39.71 13.40
C ASN A 307 -26.65 38.34 13.49
N ILE A 308 -27.92 38.23 13.10
CA ILE A 308 -28.66 37.00 13.00
C ILE A 308 -28.99 36.78 11.52
N ASP A 309 -28.48 35.72 10.94
CA ASP A 309 -28.76 35.31 9.57
C ASP A 309 -29.58 34.04 9.58
N ALA A 310 -30.86 34.15 9.17
CA ALA A 310 -31.83 33.06 9.17
C ALA A 310 -32.45 32.90 7.78
N PRO A 311 -32.05 31.89 7.00
CA PRO A 311 -32.61 31.64 5.69
C PRO A 311 -34.00 31.02 5.83
N LEU A 312 -35.06 31.81 5.72
CA LEU A 312 -36.44 31.32 5.86
C LEU A 312 -36.91 30.52 4.65
N TYR A 313 -36.57 30.94 3.44
CA TYR A 313 -36.90 30.25 2.21
C TYR A 313 -35.85 30.53 1.11
N GLN A 314 -35.31 29.48 0.56
CA GLN A 314 -34.26 29.51 -0.50
C GLN A 314 -34.68 28.68 -1.73
N GLY A 315 -35.96 28.70 -2.11
CA GLY A 315 -36.44 27.96 -3.27
C GLY A 315 -36.21 26.43 -3.20
N GLY A 316 -36.18 25.84 -1.99
CA GLY A 316 -35.95 24.42 -1.79
C GLY A 316 -34.47 23.98 -1.82
N ALA A 317 -33.53 24.93 -1.92
CA ALA A 317 -32.08 24.60 -2.07
C ALA A 317 -31.53 23.80 -0.87
N VAL A 318 -31.91 24.19 0.39
CA VAL A 318 -31.41 23.47 1.58
C VAL A 318 -31.94 22.04 1.63
N SER A 319 -33.25 21.83 1.34
CA SER A 319 -33.83 20.48 1.27
C SER A 319 -33.16 19.61 0.16
N ALA A 320 -32.79 20.23 -0.97
CA ALA A 320 -32.06 19.54 -2.03
C ALA A 320 -30.64 19.14 -1.57
N ARG A 321 -29.93 20.02 -0.83
CA ARG A 321 -28.61 19.70 -0.25
C ARG A 321 -28.70 18.58 0.79
N VAL A 322 -29.75 18.54 1.60
CA VAL A 322 -29.96 17.42 2.55
C VAL A 322 -30.13 16.11 1.79
N ARG A 323 -31.02 16.06 0.77
CA ARG A 323 -31.17 14.85 -0.06
C ARG A 323 -29.87 14.43 -0.76
N GLN A 324 -29.08 15.39 -1.24
CA GLN A 324 -27.76 15.11 -1.82
C GLN A 324 -26.81 14.50 -0.79
N ALA A 325 -26.77 15.03 0.43
CA ALA A 325 -25.94 14.51 1.51
C ALA A 325 -26.39 13.10 1.95
N GLU A 326 -27.72 12.86 2.02
CA GLU A 326 -28.28 11.52 2.28
C GLU A 326 -27.89 10.51 1.18
N GLY A 327 -27.95 10.92 -0.09
CA GLY A 327 -27.44 10.11 -1.21
C GLY A 327 -25.94 9.79 -1.08
N THR A 328 -25.13 10.79 -0.69
CA THR A 328 -23.69 10.60 -0.45
C THR A 328 -23.44 9.61 0.71
N ARG A 329 -24.22 9.69 1.79
CA ARG A 329 -24.15 8.74 2.90
C ARG A 329 -24.52 7.31 2.45
N ALA A 330 -25.61 7.15 1.68
CA ALA A 330 -26.01 5.85 1.15
C ALA A 330 -24.93 5.24 0.24
N MET A 331 -24.30 6.06 -0.60
CA MET A 331 -23.16 5.65 -1.42
C MET A 331 -21.97 5.20 -0.56
N ALA A 332 -21.61 5.94 0.49
CA ALA A 332 -20.51 5.60 1.40
C ALA A 332 -20.81 4.31 2.17
N SER A 333 -22.06 4.06 2.60
CA SER A 333 -22.47 2.79 3.22
C SER A 333 -22.28 1.60 2.27
N SER A 334 -22.69 1.76 1.00
CA SER A 334 -22.44 0.72 -0.01
C SER A 334 -20.95 0.49 -0.27
N GLN A 335 -20.10 1.49 -0.13
CA GLN A 335 -18.65 1.34 -0.22
C GLN A 335 -18.07 0.51 0.95
N VAL A 336 -18.67 0.58 2.16
CA VAL A 336 -18.29 -0.30 3.28
C VAL A 336 -18.59 -1.75 2.95
N ASP A 337 -19.77 -2.03 2.41
CA ASP A 337 -20.16 -3.39 2.03
C ASP A 337 -19.30 -3.91 0.88
N GLN A 338 -18.96 -3.05 -0.10
CA GLN A 338 -18.02 -3.41 -1.17
C GLN A 338 -16.63 -3.74 -0.61
N ALA A 339 -16.10 -2.96 0.33
CA ALA A 339 -14.79 -3.23 0.94
C ALA A 339 -14.79 -4.58 1.68
N ARG A 340 -15.87 -4.92 2.39
CA ARG A 340 -16.03 -6.24 3.04
C ARG A 340 -16.08 -7.37 2.02
N PHE A 341 -16.83 -7.16 0.93
CA PHE A 341 -16.92 -8.15 -0.15
C PHE A 341 -15.57 -8.40 -0.80
N ASP A 342 -14.80 -7.34 -1.10
CA ASP A 342 -13.47 -7.44 -1.69
C ASP A 342 -12.50 -8.21 -0.79
N VAL A 343 -12.52 -7.95 0.52
CA VAL A 343 -11.72 -8.70 1.51
C VAL A 343 -12.11 -10.18 1.51
N LEU A 344 -13.41 -10.48 1.59
CA LEU A 344 -13.89 -11.86 1.58
C LEU A 344 -13.51 -12.59 0.30
N GLN A 345 -13.65 -11.93 -0.85
CA GLN A 345 -13.27 -12.48 -2.15
C GLN A 345 -11.77 -12.79 -2.20
N LYS A 346 -10.90 -11.82 -1.83
CA LYS A 346 -9.44 -12.04 -1.83
C LYS A 346 -9.04 -13.17 -0.87
N ALA A 347 -9.59 -13.18 0.34
CA ALA A 347 -9.31 -14.22 1.32
C ALA A 347 -9.78 -15.60 0.85
N SER A 348 -10.97 -15.70 0.24
CA SER A 348 -11.53 -16.96 -0.27
C SER A 348 -10.67 -17.52 -1.41
N VAL A 349 -10.28 -16.69 -2.37
CA VAL A 349 -9.40 -17.11 -3.48
C VAL A 349 -8.04 -17.56 -2.93
N ALA A 350 -7.43 -16.78 -2.06
CA ALA A 350 -6.14 -17.12 -1.49
C ALA A 350 -6.17 -18.41 -0.66
N GLN A 351 -7.24 -18.67 0.10
CA GLN A 351 -7.43 -19.93 0.83
C GLN A 351 -7.57 -21.15 -0.11
N ALA A 352 -8.34 -20.98 -1.20
CA ALA A 352 -8.50 -22.03 -2.21
C ALA A 352 -7.17 -22.33 -2.91
N ASP A 353 -6.41 -21.30 -3.28
CA ASP A 353 -5.10 -21.40 -3.90
C ASP A 353 -4.09 -22.09 -2.97
N TRP A 354 -4.08 -21.74 -1.69
CA TRP A 354 -3.23 -22.36 -0.67
C TRP A 354 -3.54 -23.85 -0.52
N THR A 355 -4.84 -24.20 -0.42
CA THR A 355 -5.28 -25.59 -0.32
C THR A 355 -4.88 -26.38 -1.57
N GLY A 356 -5.07 -25.78 -2.74
CA GLY A 356 -4.66 -26.36 -4.02
C GLY A 356 -3.16 -26.56 -4.13
N ALA A 357 -2.38 -25.56 -3.75
CA ALA A 357 -0.91 -25.62 -3.75
C ALA A 357 -0.39 -26.70 -2.80
N ARG A 358 -0.94 -26.81 -1.58
CA ARG A 358 -0.57 -27.84 -0.61
C ARG A 358 -0.81 -29.25 -1.15
N ARG A 359 -1.99 -29.49 -1.76
CA ARG A 359 -2.30 -30.79 -2.37
C ARG A 359 -1.36 -31.11 -3.53
N ARG A 360 -1.04 -30.12 -4.39
CA ARG A 360 -0.06 -30.28 -5.48
C ARG A 360 1.33 -30.57 -4.92
N MET A 361 1.77 -29.90 -3.86
CA MET A 361 3.06 -30.12 -3.22
C MET A 361 3.17 -31.54 -2.66
N GLU A 362 2.13 -32.05 -1.97
CA GLU A 362 2.09 -33.42 -1.44
C GLU A 362 2.09 -34.47 -2.56
N ALA A 363 1.36 -34.24 -3.65
CA ALA A 363 1.35 -35.12 -4.82
C ALA A 363 2.72 -35.12 -5.51
N GLY A 364 3.33 -33.91 -5.71
CA GLY A 364 4.67 -33.77 -6.28
C GLY A 364 5.76 -34.42 -5.43
N LYS A 365 5.65 -34.35 -4.09
CA LYS A 365 6.57 -35.06 -3.18
C LYS A 365 6.51 -36.59 -3.40
N ARG A 366 5.31 -37.17 -3.44
CA ARG A 366 5.13 -38.62 -3.71
C ARG A 366 5.61 -39.01 -5.11
N GLN A 367 5.33 -38.19 -6.12
CA GLN A 367 5.82 -38.40 -7.48
C GLN A 367 7.34 -38.37 -7.53
N LEU A 368 8.00 -37.37 -6.89
CA LEU A 368 9.45 -37.27 -6.82
C LEU A 368 10.06 -38.50 -6.14
N GLU A 369 9.50 -38.92 -5.01
CA GLU A 369 9.99 -40.11 -4.29
C GLU A 369 9.95 -41.37 -5.18
N ASN A 370 8.85 -41.60 -5.90
CA ASN A 370 8.71 -42.74 -6.81
C ASN A 370 9.65 -42.63 -8.03
N ALA A 371 9.80 -41.40 -8.61
CA ALA A 371 10.70 -41.17 -9.73
C ALA A 371 12.17 -41.41 -9.33
N LEU A 372 12.57 -40.99 -8.13
CA LEU A 372 13.92 -41.25 -7.62
C LEU A 372 14.20 -42.74 -7.45
N ARG A 373 13.25 -43.49 -6.88
CA ARG A 373 13.34 -44.97 -6.75
C ARG A 373 13.42 -45.65 -8.13
N ALA A 374 12.56 -45.22 -9.06
CA ALA A 374 12.59 -45.75 -10.44
C ALA A 374 13.90 -45.45 -11.13
N ARG A 375 14.44 -44.23 -10.98
CA ARG A 375 15.75 -43.85 -11.52
C ARG A 375 16.87 -44.77 -11.06
N ASP A 376 16.92 -45.08 -9.77
CA ASP A 376 17.98 -45.92 -9.20
C ASP A 376 17.86 -47.38 -9.73
N VAL A 377 16.68 -47.92 -9.90
CA VAL A 377 16.45 -49.21 -10.52
C VAL A 377 16.85 -49.21 -12.00
N TYR A 378 16.39 -48.22 -12.78
CA TYR A 378 16.67 -48.12 -14.20
C TYR A 378 18.17 -47.89 -14.48
N LYS A 379 18.86 -47.15 -13.64
CA LYS A 379 20.32 -46.99 -13.73
C LYS A 379 21.05 -48.31 -13.56
N ASN A 380 20.63 -49.13 -12.59
CA ASN A 380 21.21 -50.47 -12.36
C ASN A 380 20.90 -51.41 -13.53
N GLU A 381 19.64 -51.42 -14.01
CA GLU A 381 19.22 -52.26 -15.13
C GLU A 381 19.89 -51.88 -16.46
N TYR A 382 20.15 -50.55 -16.68
CA TYR A 382 20.91 -50.07 -17.82
C TYR A 382 22.36 -50.56 -17.76
N THR A 383 22.97 -50.53 -16.59
CA THR A 383 24.32 -51.05 -16.38
C THR A 383 24.41 -52.55 -16.71
N LEU A 384 23.38 -53.32 -16.43
CA LEU A 384 23.26 -54.75 -16.72
C LEU A 384 22.75 -55.06 -18.15
N SER A 385 22.64 -54.05 -19.03
CA SER A 385 22.11 -54.19 -20.41
C SER A 385 20.67 -54.68 -20.49
N LYS A 386 19.86 -54.52 -19.41
CA LYS A 386 18.44 -54.93 -19.34
C LYS A 386 17.49 -53.78 -19.74
N ARG A 387 17.97 -52.56 -19.85
CA ARG A 387 17.21 -51.36 -20.21
C ARG A 387 17.91 -50.54 -21.25
N SER A 388 17.18 -49.76 -22.03
CA SER A 388 17.70 -48.80 -23.00
C SER A 388 18.09 -47.47 -22.34
N ILE A 389 18.95 -46.69 -23.03
CA ILE A 389 19.28 -45.34 -22.62
C ILE A 389 18.01 -44.45 -22.59
N ASN A 390 17.08 -44.65 -23.50
CA ASN A 390 15.85 -43.90 -23.58
C ASN A 390 14.99 -44.06 -22.31
N ASP A 391 14.95 -45.25 -21.74
CA ASP A 391 14.23 -45.50 -20.48
C ASP A 391 14.87 -44.76 -19.32
N LEU A 392 16.22 -44.75 -19.26
CA LEU A 392 16.96 -43.98 -18.23
C LEU A 392 16.78 -42.46 -18.39
N LEU A 393 16.85 -41.94 -19.63
CA LEU A 393 16.64 -40.52 -19.90
C LEU A 393 15.18 -40.11 -19.63
N SER A 394 14.19 -40.98 -19.87
CA SER A 394 12.79 -40.74 -19.55
C SER A 394 12.59 -40.58 -18.03
N VAL A 395 13.18 -41.46 -17.23
CA VAL A 395 13.06 -41.38 -15.77
C VAL A 395 13.80 -40.18 -15.19
N GLU A 396 14.94 -39.77 -15.78
CA GLU A 396 15.58 -38.49 -15.39
C GLU A 396 14.70 -37.26 -15.71
N GLN A 397 13.94 -37.31 -16.81
CA GLN A 397 12.94 -36.31 -17.14
C GLN A 397 11.77 -36.30 -16.14
N ASP A 398 11.32 -37.52 -15.68
CA ASP A 398 10.30 -37.61 -14.65
C ASP A 398 10.76 -37.06 -13.30
N VAL A 399 12.01 -37.31 -12.90
CA VAL A 399 12.61 -36.71 -11.69
C VAL A 399 12.66 -35.21 -11.80
N TRP A 400 13.09 -34.67 -12.94
CA TRP A 400 13.09 -33.21 -13.18
C TRP A 400 11.68 -32.62 -13.10
N SER A 401 10.73 -33.23 -13.80
CA SER A 401 9.33 -32.78 -13.82
C SER A 401 8.72 -32.79 -12.42
N ALA A 402 8.92 -33.84 -11.64
CA ALA A 402 8.42 -33.94 -10.27
C ALA A 402 9.11 -32.93 -9.33
N THR A 403 10.42 -32.71 -9.48
CA THR A 403 11.18 -31.74 -8.67
C THR A 403 10.70 -30.32 -8.94
N SER A 404 10.60 -29.93 -10.21
CA SER A 404 10.16 -28.59 -10.59
C SER A 404 8.70 -28.36 -10.19
N ALA A 405 7.80 -29.34 -10.39
CA ALA A 405 6.41 -29.24 -9.97
C ALA A 405 6.26 -29.09 -8.45
N LYS A 406 7.05 -29.83 -7.65
CA LYS A 406 7.07 -29.72 -6.19
C LYS A 406 7.50 -28.31 -5.77
N ILE A 407 8.62 -27.80 -6.32
CA ILE A 407 9.14 -26.46 -6.02
C ILE A 407 8.07 -25.40 -6.37
N MET A 408 7.52 -25.45 -7.59
CA MET A 408 6.47 -24.52 -8.00
C MET A 408 5.27 -24.53 -7.05
N ALA A 409 4.77 -25.71 -6.68
CA ALA A 409 3.64 -25.85 -5.77
C ALA A 409 3.96 -25.30 -4.36
N GLU A 410 5.17 -25.48 -3.86
CA GLU A 410 5.62 -24.91 -2.58
C GLU A 410 5.59 -23.38 -2.61
N TYR A 411 6.14 -22.75 -3.64
CA TYR A 411 6.15 -21.31 -3.79
C TYR A 411 4.77 -20.72 -4.15
N ASP A 412 3.89 -21.47 -4.83
CA ASP A 412 2.49 -21.10 -4.99
C ASP A 412 1.78 -21.06 -3.63
N GLY A 413 2.08 -22.02 -2.74
CA GLY A 413 1.59 -22.03 -1.36
C GLY A 413 2.04 -20.79 -0.57
N TRP A 414 3.32 -20.42 -0.65
CA TRP A 414 3.84 -19.21 -0.02
C TRP A 414 3.16 -17.95 -0.55
N SER A 415 2.96 -17.85 -1.87
CA SER A 415 2.27 -16.72 -2.48
C SER A 415 0.81 -16.63 -2.04
N ALA A 416 0.10 -17.75 -1.98
CA ALA A 416 -1.27 -17.81 -1.50
C ALA A 416 -1.39 -17.42 -0.01
N ALA A 417 -0.44 -17.88 0.84
CA ALA A 417 -0.39 -17.50 2.25
C ALA A 417 -0.16 -15.98 2.43
N ILE A 418 0.72 -15.38 1.64
CA ILE A 418 0.94 -13.93 1.64
C ILE A 418 -0.33 -13.19 1.24
N ASN A 419 -1.00 -13.60 0.15
CA ASN A 419 -2.24 -12.99 -0.32
C ASN A 419 -3.35 -13.08 0.72
N TYR A 420 -3.50 -14.24 1.39
CA TYR A 420 -4.46 -14.40 2.48
C TYR A 420 -4.13 -13.48 3.66
N ALA A 421 -2.88 -13.52 4.13
CA ALA A 421 -2.42 -12.72 5.26
C ALA A 421 -2.56 -11.21 4.98
N SER A 422 -2.33 -10.77 3.75
CA SER A 422 -2.57 -9.39 3.32
C SER A 422 -4.05 -9.05 3.30
N ALA A 423 -4.91 -9.93 2.81
CA ALA A 423 -6.35 -9.71 2.76
C ALA A 423 -6.96 -9.48 4.16
N VAL A 424 -6.48 -10.20 5.18
CA VAL A 424 -6.91 -10.06 6.59
C VAL A 424 -6.01 -9.12 7.41
N ASP A 425 -5.09 -8.39 6.75
CA ASP A 425 -4.15 -7.44 7.36
C ASP A 425 -3.25 -8.04 8.45
N ASN A 426 -2.86 -9.30 8.28
CA ASN A 426 -1.99 -10.04 9.21
C ASN A 426 -0.58 -10.35 8.65
N LEU A 427 -0.23 -9.82 7.48
CA LEU A 427 1.05 -10.13 6.82
C LEU A 427 2.25 -9.62 7.63
N MET A 428 2.23 -8.37 8.09
CA MET A 428 3.35 -7.76 8.79
C MET A 428 3.74 -8.52 10.08
N PRO A 429 2.80 -8.90 10.98
CA PRO A 429 3.11 -9.73 12.14
C PRO A 429 3.72 -11.09 11.76
N LEU A 430 3.22 -11.74 10.71
CA LEU A 430 3.72 -13.05 10.26
C LEU A 430 5.16 -13.02 9.75
N ILE A 431 5.60 -11.89 9.21
CA ILE A 431 7.01 -11.68 8.79
C ILE A 431 7.88 -11.07 9.90
N GLY A 432 7.35 -10.92 11.13
CA GLY A 432 8.07 -10.41 12.29
C GLY A 432 8.19 -8.89 12.34
N ILE A 433 7.31 -8.16 11.64
CA ILE A 433 7.15 -6.71 11.79
C ILE A 433 6.00 -6.51 12.77
N GLU A 434 6.34 -6.20 14.04
CA GLU A 434 5.32 -5.89 15.02
C GLU A 434 4.54 -4.66 14.58
N LYS A 435 3.22 -4.79 14.51
CA LYS A 435 2.33 -3.64 14.51
C LYS A 435 2.39 -3.05 15.91
N ASN A 436 3.41 -2.25 16.18
CA ASN A 436 3.43 -1.50 17.41
C ASN A 436 2.14 -0.70 17.48
N ALA A 437 1.40 -0.86 18.58
CA ALA A 437 0.36 0.10 18.96
C ALA A 437 0.95 1.54 19.09
N ALA A 438 2.27 1.66 19.09
CA ALA A 438 3.07 2.86 19.02
C ALA A 438 3.58 3.23 17.61
N ALA A 439 3.35 2.46 16.56
CA ALA A 439 3.19 3.02 15.23
C ALA A 439 1.84 3.76 15.15
N LYS A 440 1.50 4.46 16.21
CA LYS A 440 0.78 5.71 16.12
C LYS A 440 1.52 6.49 15.07
N LEU A 441 0.97 6.54 13.88
CA LEU A 441 1.21 7.65 12.97
C LEU A 441 1.29 8.86 13.86
N PRO A 442 2.34 9.69 13.78
CA PRO A 442 2.56 10.77 14.72
C PRO A 442 1.24 11.48 14.92
N ASP A 443 0.77 11.53 16.17
CA ASP A 443 -0.38 12.33 16.53
C ASP A 443 0.01 13.75 16.11
N LEU A 444 -0.55 14.19 14.99
CA LEU A 444 -0.44 15.56 14.50
C LEU A 444 -1.41 16.44 15.30
N SER A 445 -1.55 16.15 16.59
CA SER A 445 -2.30 16.97 17.54
C SER A 445 -1.49 18.17 18.02
#